data_1dbb7e75e586c8d49d73a7d29a11f761
#
_entry.id   1dbb7e75e586c8d49d73a7d29a11f761
#
_cell.length_a   1.000
_cell.length_b   1.000
_cell.length_c   1.000
_cell.angle_alpha   90.00
_cell.angle_beta   90.00
_cell.angle_gamma   90.00
#
_symmetry.space_group_name_H-M   'P 1'
#
loop_
_entity.id
_entity.type
_entity.pdbx_description
1 polymer ?
#
loop_
_entity_poly.entity_id
_entity_poly.type
_entity_poly.pdbx_seq_one_letter_code
_entity_poly.pdbx_strand_id
1 'polypeptide(L)'
;TVTYYNAGSENQWTDYRKDSYSGHFMNTASAIAFSNNGGFANTLDVQDANGNQNGYFSGCTLWDSDTSIYARVDQNGPELGSHWDMLHQSPYSVGIAAETDNIYWLFDGYHNTIAKYNFQEPHPDHEHGGEDHSDGIIYRFDEIEVERVSGLSSHMVMDQSLGMLYICDTGNQRILKMNTNSGSIDYSLTPYGENIEGYFSMSGAEYE
;
A
#
# COMPACT_ATOMS: atom_id res chain seq x y z
N THR A 1 7.07 2.83 -13.95
CA THR A 1 8.18 2.13 -13.26
C THR A 1 9.41 2.03 -14.15
N VAL A 2 10.57 1.93 -13.52
CA VAL A 2 11.84 1.59 -14.14
C VAL A 2 12.42 0.39 -13.40
N THR A 3 12.68 -0.69 -14.14
CA THR A 3 13.30 -1.89 -13.59
C THR A 3 14.76 -1.93 -14.01
N TYR A 4 15.67 -2.11 -13.05
CA TYR A 4 17.09 -2.28 -13.30
C TYR A 4 17.45 -3.75 -13.15
N TYR A 5 17.88 -4.37 -14.26
CA TYR A 5 18.37 -5.72 -14.26
C TYR A 5 19.89 -5.73 -14.08
N ASN A 6 20.41 -6.66 -13.29
CA ASN A 6 21.84 -6.79 -12.98
C ASN A 6 22.44 -5.46 -12.45
N ALA A 7 21.71 -4.78 -11.57
CA ALA A 7 22.10 -3.48 -11.05
C ALA A 7 23.53 -3.46 -10.49
N GLY A 8 24.33 -2.47 -10.90
CA GLY A 8 25.73 -2.32 -10.50
C GLY A 8 26.73 -3.20 -11.22
N SER A 9 26.31 -4.03 -12.19
CA SER A 9 27.22 -4.84 -13.02
C SER A 9 27.45 -4.21 -14.39
N GLU A 10 28.50 -4.71 -15.13
CA GLU A 10 28.77 -4.30 -16.50
C GLU A 10 27.63 -4.69 -17.48
N ASN A 11 26.80 -5.65 -17.09
CA ASN A 11 25.65 -6.12 -17.86
C ASN A 11 24.34 -5.50 -17.38
N GLN A 12 24.39 -4.38 -16.68
CA GLN A 12 23.18 -3.69 -16.25
C GLN A 12 22.39 -3.18 -17.44
N TRP A 13 21.10 -3.40 -17.42
CA TRP A 13 20.18 -2.77 -18.37
C TRP A 13 18.90 -2.37 -17.67
N THR A 14 18.12 -1.49 -18.30
CA THR A 14 16.87 -0.95 -17.75
C THR A 14 15.71 -1.23 -18.66
N ASP A 15 14.55 -1.49 -18.05
CA ASP A 15 13.27 -1.56 -18.73
C ASP A 15 12.34 -0.51 -18.13
N TYR A 16 11.79 0.36 -18.98
CA TYR A 16 10.81 1.35 -18.59
C TYR A 16 9.41 0.88 -19.00
N ARG A 17 8.48 0.95 -18.06
CA ARG A 17 7.09 0.61 -18.31
C ARG A 17 6.16 1.61 -17.67
N LYS A 18 5.09 1.86 -18.38
CA LYS A 18 3.95 2.61 -17.90
C LYS A 18 2.72 1.75 -18.16
N ASP A 19 2.03 1.39 -17.09
CA ASP A 19 0.72 0.78 -17.20
C ASP A 19 -0.23 1.78 -17.85
N SER A 20 -1.13 1.30 -18.70
CA SER A 20 -2.06 2.15 -19.45
C SER A 20 -3.04 2.90 -18.53
N TYR A 21 -3.28 2.34 -17.35
CA TYR A 21 -4.19 2.91 -16.34
C TYR A 21 -3.47 3.49 -15.11
N SER A 22 -2.17 3.66 -15.21
CA SER A 22 -1.31 4.08 -14.09
C SER A 22 -1.59 5.49 -13.56
N GLY A 23 -2.28 6.32 -14.31
CA GLY A 23 -2.61 7.69 -13.89
C GLY A 23 -3.47 7.76 -12.63
N HIS A 24 -4.26 6.71 -12.38
CA HIS A 24 -5.09 6.56 -11.19
C HIS A 24 -4.30 5.95 -10.01
N PHE A 25 -3.58 4.86 -10.25
CA PHE A 25 -2.96 4.05 -9.20
C PHE A 25 -1.51 4.39 -8.90
N MET A 26 -0.80 5.03 -9.83
CA MET A 26 0.63 5.38 -9.70
C MET A 26 0.90 6.85 -9.88
N ASN A 27 -0.11 7.68 -9.80
CA ASN A 27 0.05 9.12 -9.78
C ASN A 27 0.65 9.53 -8.42
N THR A 28 1.81 10.16 -8.44
CA THR A 28 2.49 10.59 -7.22
C THR A 28 2.83 9.42 -6.26
N ALA A 29 3.26 8.28 -6.83
CA ALA A 29 3.71 7.15 -6.03
C ALA A 29 4.82 7.58 -5.08
N SER A 30 4.66 7.29 -3.79
CA SER A 30 5.52 7.75 -2.69
C SER A 30 6.42 6.65 -2.15
N ALA A 31 5.96 5.41 -2.17
CA ALA A 31 6.71 4.27 -1.68
C ALA A 31 6.27 2.97 -2.39
N ILE A 32 7.13 1.95 -2.35
CA ILE A 32 6.89 0.64 -2.94
C ILE A 32 7.48 -0.44 -2.04
N ALA A 33 6.79 -1.57 -1.91
CA ALA A 33 7.29 -2.75 -1.21
C ALA A 33 6.94 -4.02 -1.98
N PHE A 34 7.91 -4.94 -2.08
CA PHE A 34 7.72 -6.27 -2.68
C PHE A 34 7.38 -7.28 -1.60
N SER A 35 6.47 -8.19 -1.91
CA SER A 35 6.09 -9.31 -1.06
C SER A 35 6.70 -10.63 -1.52
N ASN A 36 6.49 -11.67 -0.73
CA ASN A 36 7.04 -13.01 -0.97
C ASN A 36 6.23 -13.86 -1.96
N ASN A 37 5.04 -13.41 -2.35
CA ASN A 37 4.13 -14.12 -3.25
C ASN A 37 4.23 -13.70 -4.74
N GLY A 38 5.21 -12.89 -5.10
CA GLY A 38 5.36 -12.35 -6.44
C GLY A 38 4.57 -11.06 -6.70
N GLY A 39 3.93 -10.51 -5.68
CA GLY A 39 3.28 -9.20 -5.70
C GLY A 39 4.17 -8.07 -5.21
N PHE A 40 3.78 -6.85 -5.54
CA PHE A 40 4.26 -5.65 -4.88
C PHE A 40 3.11 -4.67 -4.69
N ALA A 41 3.25 -3.76 -3.74
CA ALA A 41 2.29 -2.70 -3.57
C ALA A 41 2.96 -1.32 -3.53
N ASN A 42 2.19 -0.30 -3.91
CA ASN A 42 2.63 1.09 -3.82
C ASN A 42 1.63 1.94 -3.05
N THR A 43 2.11 3.05 -2.51
CA THR A 43 1.30 4.09 -1.88
C THR A 43 1.36 5.39 -2.67
N LEU A 44 0.41 6.28 -2.40
CA LEU A 44 0.25 7.56 -3.09
C LEU A 44 0.31 8.73 -2.10
N ASP A 45 1.14 9.74 -2.42
CA ASP A 45 1.18 11.00 -1.67
C ASP A 45 0.17 12.01 -2.22
N VAL A 46 -1.09 11.61 -2.31
CA VAL A 46 -2.23 12.43 -2.74
C VAL A 46 -3.43 12.23 -1.83
N GLN A 47 -4.32 13.21 -1.80
CA GLN A 47 -5.56 13.11 -1.05
C GLN A 47 -6.57 12.18 -1.74
N ASP A 48 -6.69 12.31 -3.06
CA ASP A 48 -7.63 11.55 -3.88
C ASP A 48 -6.97 11.16 -5.20
N ALA A 49 -6.90 9.87 -5.48
CA ALA A 49 -6.27 9.32 -6.67
C ALA A 49 -6.99 9.72 -7.97
N ASN A 50 -8.27 10.07 -7.89
CA ASN A 50 -9.09 10.57 -8.99
C ASN A 50 -8.95 12.10 -9.19
N GLY A 51 -8.18 12.78 -8.34
CA GLY A 51 -7.99 14.22 -8.42
C GLY A 51 -9.19 15.07 -7.99
N ASN A 52 -10.13 14.51 -7.24
CA ASN A 52 -11.27 15.24 -6.70
C ASN A 52 -10.83 16.13 -5.54
N GLN A 53 -11.13 17.43 -5.60
CA GLN A 53 -10.67 18.41 -4.60
C GLN A 53 -11.19 18.16 -3.17
N ASN A 54 -12.36 17.52 -3.05
CA ASN A 54 -12.96 17.16 -1.76
C ASN A 54 -13.03 15.64 -1.57
N GLY A 55 -12.36 14.89 -2.41
CA GLY A 55 -12.29 13.46 -2.35
C GLY A 55 -11.30 12.98 -1.30
N TYR A 56 -11.33 11.69 -1.06
CA TYR A 56 -10.58 11.01 -0.01
C TYR A 56 -10.05 9.66 -0.49
N PHE A 57 -10.26 9.35 -1.75
CA PHE A 57 -10.02 8.07 -2.37
C PHE A 57 -8.54 7.88 -2.71
N SER A 58 -7.76 7.44 -1.73
CA SER A 58 -6.34 7.14 -1.88
C SER A 58 -5.88 6.11 -0.85
N GLY A 59 -4.94 5.28 -1.22
CA GLY A 59 -4.42 4.22 -0.35
C GLY A 59 -3.35 3.39 -1.04
N CYS A 60 -3.47 2.08 -0.93
CA CYS A 60 -2.51 1.11 -1.40
C CYS A 60 -3.05 0.32 -2.59
N THR A 61 -2.23 0.14 -3.62
CA THR A 61 -2.56 -0.66 -4.81
C THR A 61 -1.59 -1.81 -4.94
N LEU A 62 -2.12 -3.01 -5.19
CA LEU A 62 -1.39 -4.27 -5.32
C LEU A 62 -1.20 -4.62 -6.80
N TRP A 63 -0.02 -5.11 -7.16
CA TRP A 63 0.41 -5.38 -8.53
C TRP A 63 1.16 -6.70 -8.64
N ASP A 64 1.13 -7.29 -9.83
CA ASP A 64 2.05 -8.35 -10.21
C ASP A 64 3.49 -7.82 -10.35
N SER A 65 4.47 -8.48 -9.75
CA SER A 65 5.88 -8.11 -9.89
C SER A 65 6.57 -8.76 -11.09
N ASP A 66 5.92 -9.72 -11.77
CA ASP A 66 6.45 -10.31 -12.98
C ASP A 66 6.49 -9.26 -14.09
N THR A 67 7.69 -8.96 -14.55
CA THR A 67 7.92 -7.97 -15.59
C THR A 67 7.41 -8.41 -16.97
N SER A 68 6.98 -9.63 -17.15
CA SER A 68 6.25 -10.08 -18.35
C SER A 68 4.75 -9.79 -18.28
N ILE A 69 4.24 -9.50 -17.08
CA ILE A 69 2.83 -9.22 -16.79
C ILE A 69 2.64 -7.73 -16.50
N TYR A 70 3.34 -7.17 -15.52
CA TYR A 70 3.19 -5.78 -15.11
C TYR A 70 3.32 -4.81 -16.29
N ALA A 71 2.31 -3.96 -16.47
CA ALA A 71 2.19 -2.98 -17.55
C ALA A 71 2.27 -3.56 -18.99
N ARG A 72 2.04 -4.85 -19.14
CA ARG A 72 1.95 -5.53 -20.44
C ARG A 72 0.63 -6.24 -20.64
N VAL A 73 0.06 -6.76 -19.57
CA VAL A 73 -1.22 -7.46 -19.57
C VAL A 73 -2.19 -6.64 -18.76
N ASP A 74 -3.36 -6.46 -19.31
CA ASP A 74 -4.47 -5.83 -18.63
C ASP A 74 -5.30 -6.90 -17.92
N GLN A 75 -5.24 -6.95 -16.61
CA GLN A 75 -5.85 -8.04 -15.84
C GLN A 75 -7.34 -7.87 -15.64
N ASN A 76 -7.86 -6.64 -15.68
CA ASN A 76 -9.27 -6.36 -15.46
C ASN A 76 -9.96 -5.82 -16.73
N GLY A 77 -9.34 -6.06 -17.88
CA GLY A 77 -9.78 -5.53 -19.16
C GLY A 77 -9.06 -4.23 -19.53
N PRO A 78 -9.28 -3.74 -20.75
CA PRO A 78 -8.47 -2.68 -21.34
C PRO A 78 -8.52 -1.33 -20.61
N GLU A 79 -9.38 -1.16 -19.64
CA GLU A 79 -9.58 0.09 -18.92
C GLU A 79 -9.00 0.09 -17.50
N LEU A 80 -8.65 -1.06 -16.95
CA LEU A 80 -8.33 -1.21 -15.52
C LEU A 80 -6.84 -1.41 -15.20
N GLY A 81 -5.99 -1.62 -16.22
CA GLY A 81 -4.56 -1.81 -16.04
C GLY A 81 -4.18 -3.18 -15.46
N SER A 82 -2.98 -3.32 -14.97
CA SER A 82 -2.40 -4.58 -14.49
C SER A 82 -2.33 -4.70 -12.96
N HIS A 83 -3.13 -3.96 -12.22
CA HIS A 83 -3.22 -4.11 -10.78
C HIS A 83 -3.98 -5.37 -10.38
N TRP A 84 -3.63 -5.92 -9.24
CA TRP A 84 -4.33 -7.06 -8.66
C TRP A 84 -5.46 -6.63 -7.73
N ASP A 85 -5.27 -5.54 -6.99
CA ASP A 85 -6.24 -5.05 -6.03
C ASP A 85 -5.91 -3.61 -5.59
N MET A 86 -6.87 -2.93 -4.95
CA MET A 86 -6.67 -1.61 -4.36
C MET A 86 -7.63 -1.35 -3.21
N LEU A 87 -7.15 -0.68 -2.17
CA LEU A 87 -7.93 -0.25 -1.01
C LEU A 87 -7.62 1.21 -0.70
N HIS A 88 -8.64 2.03 -0.40
CA HIS A 88 -8.52 3.50 -0.40
C HIS A 88 -8.97 4.16 0.90
N GLN A 89 -8.27 3.88 2.00
CA GLN A 89 -8.60 4.46 3.31
C GLN A 89 -7.46 5.25 3.94
N SER A 90 -6.33 5.47 3.21
CA SER A 90 -5.14 6.13 3.75
C SER A 90 -4.57 7.16 2.77
N PRO A 91 -5.21 8.33 2.62
CA PRO A 91 -4.65 9.42 1.81
C PRO A 91 -3.29 9.89 2.32
N TYR A 92 -2.50 10.46 1.40
CA TYR A 92 -1.16 10.96 1.71
C TYR A 92 -0.23 9.92 2.34
N SER A 93 -0.36 8.65 1.95
CA SER A 93 0.54 7.60 2.42
C SER A 93 1.94 7.81 1.87
N VAL A 94 2.96 7.78 2.74
CA VAL A 94 4.35 8.10 2.39
C VAL A 94 5.36 7.03 2.78
N GLY A 95 4.88 5.86 3.19
CA GLY A 95 5.70 4.70 3.53
C GLY A 95 4.90 3.42 3.41
N ILE A 96 5.60 2.32 3.09
CA ILE A 96 5.00 0.99 2.98
C ILE A 96 6.03 -0.08 3.34
N ALA A 97 5.58 -1.16 3.95
CA ALA A 97 6.35 -2.38 4.14
C ALA A 97 5.45 -3.60 3.91
N ALA A 98 5.96 -4.62 3.23
CA ALA A 98 5.27 -5.90 3.09
C ALA A 98 5.45 -6.75 4.36
N GLU A 99 4.37 -7.33 4.88
CA GLU A 99 4.43 -8.32 5.95
C GLU A 99 4.58 -9.73 5.36
N THR A 100 3.57 -10.19 4.65
CA THR A 100 3.57 -11.46 3.92
C THR A 100 2.43 -11.45 2.91
N ASP A 101 2.56 -12.20 1.82
CA ASP A 101 1.51 -12.36 0.80
C ASP A 101 0.88 -11.01 0.40
N ASN A 102 -0.42 -10.83 0.58
CA ASN A 102 -1.16 -9.62 0.25
C ASN A 102 -1.37 -8.70 1.47
N ILE A 103 -0.45 -8.76 2.47
CA ILE A 103 -0.54 -7.95 3.69
C ILE A 103 0.57 -6.91 3.72
N TYR A 104 0.18 -5.64 3.90
CA TYR A 104 1.09 -4.51 3.90
C TYR A 104 0.81 -3.55 5.05
N TRP A 105 1.87 -2.88 5.51
CA TRP A 105 1.82 -1.80 6.48
C TRP A 105 2.05 -0.47 5.79
N LEU A 106 1.23 0.53 6.10
CA LEU A 106 1.26 1.85 5.50
C LEU A 106 1.50 2.94 6.55
N PHE A 107 2.27 3.93 6.16
CA PHE A 107 2.33 5.22 6.88
C PHE A 107 1.19 6.11 6.35
N ASP A 108 0.13 6.23 7.11
CA ASP A 108 -1.07 6.99 6.77
C ASP A 108 -0.87 8.46 7.16
N GLY A 109 -0.55 9.29 6.18
CA GLY A 109 -0.25 10.71 6.42
C GLY A 109 -1.48 11.59 6.61
N TYR A 110 -2.68 11.10 6.33
CA TYR A 110 -3.92 11.84 6.57
C TYR A 110 -4.40 11.68 8.01
N HIS A 111 -4.41 10.46 8.50
CA HIS A 111 -4.80 10.17 9.88
C HIS A 111 -3.63 10.31 10.87
N ASN A 112 -2.41 10.54 10.36
CA ASN A 112 -1.18 10.63 11.16
C ASN A 112 -0.95 9.37 12.01
N THR A 113 -1.08 8.21 11.39
CA THR A 113 -0.99 6.92 12.07
C THR A 113 -0.41 5.82 11.16
N ILE A 114 -0.38 4.60 11.65
CA ILE A 114 0.01 3.41 10.90
C ILE A 114 -1.23 2.58 10.62
N ALA A 115 -1.33 2.07 9.40
CA ALA A 115 -2.41 1.18 9.00
C ALA A 115 -1.87 -0.14 8.45
N LYS A 116 -2.56 -1.24 8.72
CA LYS A 116 -2.32 -2.57 8.14
C LYS A 116 -3.42 -2.86 7.14
N TYR A 117 -3.02 -3.19 5.92
CA TYR A 117 -3.89 -3.57 4.81
C TYR A 117 -3.76 -5.06 4.55
N ASN A 118 -4.85 -5.77 4.59
CA ASN A 118 -4.95 -7.15 4.17
C ASN A 118 -5.91 -7.20 2.99
N PHE A 119 -5.38 -7.39 1.79
CA PHE A 119 -6.15 -7.48 0.56
C PHE A 119 -6.88 -8.82 0.41
N GLN A 120 -6.52 -9.83 1.21
CA GLN A 120 -7.01 -11.19 1.11
C GLN A 120 -6.78 -11.79 -0.28
N GLU A 121 -7.83 -11.96 -1.09
CA GLU A 121 -7.70 -12.51 -2.44
C GLU A 121 -7.56 -11.38 -3.47
N PRO A 122 -6.68 -11.50 -4.47
CA PRO A 122 -6.65 -10.58 -5.58
C PRO A 122 -7.96 -10.61 -6.36
N HIS A 123 -8.22 -9.56 -7.15
CA HIS A 123 -9.38 -9.54 -8.05
C HIS A 123 -9.54 -10.86 -8.80
N PRO A 124 -10.78 -11.31 -9.07
CA PRO A 124 -11.02 -12.42 -9.98
C PRO A 124 -10.44 -12.09 -11.37
N ASP A 125 -9.98 -13.11 -12.04
CA ASP A 125 -9.46 -12.98 -13.39
C ASP A 125 -10.49 -12.40 -14.36
N HIS A 126 -10.04 -11.84 -15.48
CA HIS A 126 -10.85 -11.13 -16.48
C HIS A 126 -12.03 -11.90 -17.04
N GLU A 127 -12.00 -13.22 -16.97
CA GLU A 127 -13.05 -14.06 -17.54
C GLU A 127 -14.34 -13.99 -16.71
N HIS A 128 -14.24 -13.57 -15.45
CA HIS A 128 -15.34 -13.66 -14.48
C HIS A 128 -15.87 -12.31 -13.97
N GLY A 129 -15.34 -11.21 -14.44
CA GLY A 129 -15.96 -9.89 -14.38
C GLY A 129 -15.80 -9.08 -13.12
N GLY A 130 -15.11 -7.99 -13.22
CA GLY A 130 -15.20 -6.83 -12.35
C GLY A 130 -14.17 -6.73 -11.25
N GLU A 131 -13.86 -5.49 -10.90
CA GLU A 131 -13.13 -5.17 -9.67
C GLU A 131 -13.97 -5.60 -8.47
N ASP A 132 -13.40 -6.44 -7.62
CA ASP A 132 -13.97 -6.79 -6.33
C ASP A 132 -12.95 -6.54 -5.22
N HIS A 133 -13.14 -5.46 -4.49
CA HIS A 133 -12.33 -5.10 -3.32
C HIS A 133 -13.05 -5.43 -2.02
N SER A 134 -14.20 -6.13 -2.10
CA SER A 134 -15.12 -6.25 -0.97
C SER A 134 -14.63 -7.14 0.17
N ASP A 135 -13.62 -7.97 -0.07
CA ASP A 135 -13.01 -8.81 0.95
C ASP A 135 -11.87 -8.12 1.73
N GLY A 136 -11.40 -6.95 1.27
CA GLY A 136 -10.32 -6.23 1.90
C GLY A 136 -10.59 -5.84 3.36
N ILE A 137 -9.57 -5.96 4.22
CA ILE A 137 -9.64 -5.58 5.63
C ILE A 137 -8.52 -4.60 5.98
N ILE A 138 -8.89 -3.52 6.66
CA ILE A 138 -7.95 -2.49 7.10
C ILE A 138 -7.99 -2.34 8.62
N TYR A 139 -6.81 -2.30 9.24
CA TYR A 139 -6.63 -2.07 10.66
C TYR A 139 -5.84 -0.78 10.85
N ARG A 140 -6.42 0.22 11.51
CA ARG A 140 -5.80 1.52 11.77
C ARG A 140 -5.40 1.65 13.23
N PHE A 141 -4.15 1.96 13.49
CA PHE A 141 -3.54 2.02 14.82
C PHE A 141 -3.52 3.47 15.33
N ASP A 142 -4.69 4.03 15.63
CA ASP A 142 -4.87 5.45 15.98
C ASP A 142 -4.03 5.93 17.17
N GLU A 143 -3.59 5.04 18.04
CA GLU A 143 -2.72 5.35 19.18
C GLU A 143 -1.24 5.57 18.81
N ILE A 144 -0.83 5.14 17.60
CA ILE A 144 0.54 5.34 17.11
C ILE A 144 0.57 6.62 16.29
N GLU A 145 0.84 7.73 16.97
CA GLU A 145 0.92 9.04 16.32
C GLU A 145 2.21 9.19 15.52
N VAL A 146 2.10 9.50 14.24
CA VAL A 146 3.22 9.81 13.32
C VAL A 146 2.96 11.11 12.59
N GLU A 147 4.00 11.73 12.03
CA GLU A 147 3.87 13.01 11.32
C GLU A 147 4.48 12.94 9.92
N ARG A 148 3.62 13.15 8.89
CA ARG A 148 4.03 13.23 7.49
C ARG A 148 4.73 14.56 7.20
N VAL A 149 5.82 14.51 6.46
CA VAL A 149 6.43 15.68 5.81
C VAL A 149 6.14 15.59 4.30
N SER A 150 5.45 16.59 3.77
CA SER A 150 5.07 16.61 2.35
C SER A 150 6.28 16.48 1.43
N GLY A 151 6.22 15.55 0.48
CA GLY A 151 7.29 15.30 -0.49
C GLY A 151 8.49 14.52 0.04
N LEU A 152 8.42 14.02 1.28
CA LEU A 152 9.42 13.13 1.85
C LEU A 152 8.81 11.77 2.18
N SER A 153 9.48 10.70 1.76
CA SER A 153 9.08 9.35 2.14
C SER A 153 9.44 9.07 3.59
N SER A 154 8.50 8.42 4.31
CA SER A 154 8.71 7.86 5.64
C SER A 154 8.84 6.35 5.49
N HIS A 155 10.05 5.88 5.16
CA HIS A 155 10.29 4.47 4.88
C HIS A 155 9.97 3.58 6.08
N MET A 156 9.52 2.37 5.76
CA MET A 156 9.19 1.35 6.73
C MET A 156 9.92 0.05 6.37
N VAL A 157 10.33 -0.71 7.37
CA VAL A 157 10.98 -2.02 7.17
C VAL A 157 10.37 -3.03 8.12
N MET A 158 9.93 -4.15 7.57
CA MET A 158 9.42 -5.29 8.33
C MET A 158 10.54 -6.30 8.59
N ASP A 159 10.83 -6.59 9.86
CA ASP A 159 11.58 -7.77 10.26
C ASP A 159 10.60 -8.91 10.51
N GLN A 160 10.41 -9.72 9.47
CA GLN A 160 9.48 -10.85 9.52
C GLN A 160 9.89 -11.89 10.56
N SER A 161 11.18 -12.05 10.83
CA SER A 161 11.69 -13.06 11.77
C SER A 161 11.35 -12.73 13.23
N LEU A 162 11.26 -11.44 13.53
CA LEU A 162 10.92 -10.94 14.85
C LEU A 162 9.47 -10.46 14.98
N GLY A 163 8.75 -10.31 13.87
CA GLY A 163 7.43 -9.69 13.85
C GLY A 163 7.48 -8.21 14.24
N MET A 164 8.52 -7.50 13.82
CA MET A 164 8.75 -6.10 14.20
C MET A 164 8.74 -5.20 12.98
N LEU A 165 7.99 -4.12 13.05
CA LEU A 165 7.96 -3.06 12.05
C LEU A 165 8.77 -1.87 12.53
N TYR A 166 9.74 -1.43 11.72
CA TYR A 166 10.51 -0.21 11.95
C TYR A 166 9.99 0.89 11.03
N ILE A 167 9.73 2.06 11.61
CA ILE A 167 9.04 3.17 10.95
C ILE A 167 9.90 4.42 11.05
N CYS A 168 10.29 5.00 9.93
CA CYS A 168 10.94 6.31 9.90
C CYS A 168 9.85 7.40 10.02
N ASP A 169 9.62 7.88 11.23
CA ASP A 169 8.68 8.98 11.50
C ASP A 169 9.38 10.33 11.24
N THR A 170 9.39 10.71 9.96
CA THR A 170 10.20 11.82 9.43
C THR A 170 9.81 13.16 10.07
N GLY A 171 8.54 13.42 10.28
CA GLY A 171 8.04 14.67 10.87
C GLY A 171 8.45 14.82 12.33
N ASN A 172 8.36 13.76 13.09
CA ASN A 172 8.78 13.72 14.51
C ASN A 172 10.29 13.45 14.71
N GLN A 173 11.05 13.28 13.63
CA GLN A 173 12.51 13.06 13.65
C GLN A 173 12.93 11.87 14.52
N ARG A 174 12.22 10.76 14.44
CA ARG A 174 12.44 9.55 15.22
C ARG A 174 12.27 8.28 14.39
N ILE A 175 12.74 7.17 14.94
CA ILE A 175 12.43 5.82 14.47
C ILE A 175 11.52 5.19 15.52
N LEU A 176 10.37 4.69 15.07
CA LEU A 176 9.50 3.86 15.88
C LEU A 176 9.76 2.39 15.57
N LYS A 177 9.55 1.55 16.57
CA LYS A 177 9.57 0.11 16.46
C LYS A 177 8.27 -0.43 17.05
N MET A 178 7.53 -1.22 16.29
CA MET A 178 6.23 -1.76 16.64
C MET A 178 6.23 -3.28 16.56
N ASN A 179 5.63 -3.94 17.56
CA ASN A 179 5.32 -5.36 17.52
C ASN A 179 4.05 -5.59 16.68
N THR A 180 4.19 -6.19 15.50
CA THR A 180 3.06 -6.39 14.56
C THR A 180 2.05 -7.44 15.02
N ASN A 181 2.39 -8.22 16.05
CA ASN A 181 1.52 -9.21 16.67
C ASN A 181 0.76 -8.67 17.90
N SER A 182 0.88 -7.38 18.18
CA SER A 182 0.22 -6.71 19.30
C SER A 182 -0.98 -5.88 18.84
N GLY A 183 -1.80 -5.46 19.79
CA GLY A 183 -3.03 -4.75 19.56
C GLY A 183 -4.24 -5.65 19.30
N SER A 184 -5.40 -5.06 19.47
CA SER A 184 -6.71 -5.72 19.26
C SER A 184 -7.69 -4.74 18.66
N ILE A 185 -8.73 -5.24 18.00
CA ILE A 185 -9.82 -4.42 17.49
C ILE A 185 -10.51 -3.72 18.66
N ASP A 186 -10.61 -2.40 18.58
CA ASP A 186 -11.34 -1.57 19.53
C ASP A 186 -12.76 -1.31 19.03
N TYR A 187 -12.91 -0.75 17.83
CA TYR A 187 -14.21 -0.53 17.21
C TYR A 187 -14.13 -0.50 15.68
N SER A 188 -15.30 -0.63 15.05
CA SER A 188 -15.41 -0.52 13.59
C SER A 188 -15.45 0.92 13.14
N LEU A 189 -14.74 1.20 12.05
CA LEU A 189 -14.76 2.48 11.33
C LEU A 189 -15.69 2.38 10.12
N THR A 190 -16.10 3.53 9.61
CA THR A 190 -16.88 3.57 8.37
C THR A 190 -15.92 3.80 7.19
N PRO A 191 -15.88 2.89 6.20
CA PRO A 191 -15.07 3.09 5.01
C PRO A 191 -15.55 4.30 4.21
N TYR A 192 -14.61 4.99 3.58
CA TYR A 192 -14.92 6.07 2.65
C TYR A 192 -14.97 5.53 1.22
N GLY A 193 -16.12 5.67 0.59
CA GLY A 193 -16.27 5.52 -0.87
C GLY A 193 -16.09 4.13 -1.46
N GLU A 194 -15.82 3.11 -0.65
CA GLU A 194 -15.68 1.73 -1.10
C GLU A 194 -16.38 0.74 -0.16
N ASN A 195 -16.68 -0.44 -0.70
CA ASN A 195 -17.23 -1.55 0.08
C ASN A 195 -16.10 -2.53 0.36
N ILE A 196 -15.76 -2.71 1.64
CA ILE A 196 -14.72 -3.62 2.11
C ILE A 196 -15.28 -4.47 3.26
N GLU A 197 -14.69 -5.63 3.53
CA GLU A 197 -15.15 -6.54 4.60
C GLU A 197 -15.00 -5.91 5.98
N GLY A 198 -13.91 -5.18 6.23
CA GLY A 198 -13.67 -4.57 7.52
C GLY A 198 -12.76 -3.35 7.51
N TYR A 199 -13.13 -2.36 8.32
CA TYR A 199 -12.29 -1.23 8.67
C TYR A 199 -12.36 -1.01 10.17
N PHE A 200 -11.21 -1.16 10.85
CA PHE A 200 -11.18 -1.20 12.31
C PHE A 200 -10.15 -0.22 12.88
N SER A 201 -10.51 0.42 13.99
CA SER A 201 -9.55 1.04 14.89
C SER A 201 -8.97 -0.02 15.81
N MET A 202 -7.65 0.07 16.03
CA MET A 202 -6.89 -0.84 16.88
C MET A 202 -6.44 -0.13 18.15
N SER A 203 -6.25 -0.89 19.24
CA SER A 203 -5.70 -0.39 20.49
C SER A 203 -4.82 -1.43 21.18
N GLY A 204 -3.93 -0.97 22.06
CA GLY A 204 -3.03 -1.81 22.83
C GLY A 204 -1.85 -2.35 22.01
N ALA A 205 -1.41 -1.63 20.99
CA ALA A 205 -0.19 -1.95 20.27
C ALA A 205 1.05 -1.70 21.13
N GLU A 206 2.02 -2.60 21.04
CA GLU A 206 3.32 -2.45 21.70
C GLU A 206 4.28 -1.74 20.74
N TYR A 207 4.71 -0.53 21.09
CA TYR A 207 5.68 0.26 20.30
C TYR A 207 6.57 1.13 21.17
N GLU A 208 7.74 1.49 20.64
CA GLU A 208 8.76 2.34 21.28
C GLU A 208 9.46 3.29 20.28
#